data_e5de91d2aa109c906ad40b29eefece7a
#
_entry.id   e5de91d2aa109c906ad40b29eefece7a
#
_cell.length_a   1.000
_cell.length_b   1.000
_cell.length_c   1.000
_cell.angle_alpha   90.00
_cell.angle_beta   90.00
_cell.angle_gamma   90.00
#
_symmetry.space_group_name_H-M   'P 1'
#
loop_
_entity.id
_entity.type
_entity.pdbx_description
1 polymer ?
#
loop_
_entity_poly.entity_id
_entity_poly.type
_entity_poly.pdbx_seq_one_letter_code
_entity_poly.pdbx_strand_id
1 'polypeptide(L)'
;MNKIQKLFVITFAFVLSLSLMSFKKSSSSDVNTFIDKLRNAKNLEYEVTVYNKNSAANKYMKKFSSDTTIRQGQIQFDPQVFSEYVLGGYGTTNEDGRIAKAKRIFASADDLNSYARIYSPEPNKGYKGFTSPKENGWVWIDKDDVAAPEVGRSEDILKLYEKYANKFKKTEDDNYIYLDYSGDVSKDFEQVGKAQQTFAENKVFKSGKRYVKSVKLRIHLVIAKKDKSTGEKMVPSEARIQIKAKGETDGAGAKLANEDNFIVSYRDINKINSIEKPAGI
;
A
#
# COMPACT_ATOMS: atom_id res chain seq x y z
N MET A 1 -16.63 9.70 -20.51
CA MET A 1 -15.81 9.48 -19.30
C MET A 1 -15.33 8.05 -19.33
N ASN A 2 -14.04 7.82 -19.59
CA ASN A 2 -13.42 6.51 -19.71
C ASN A 2 -13.47 5.76 -18.36
N LYS A 3 -13.54 4.40 -18.42
CA LYS A 3 -13.57 3.51 -17.26
C LYS A 3 -12.45 3.81 -16.23
N ILE A 4 -11.31 4.31 -16.69
CA ILE A 4 -10.16 4.73 -15.86
C ILE A 4 -10.48 5.96 -15.00
N GLN A 5 -11.24 6.93 -15.51
CA GLN A 5 -11.63 8.10 -14.72
C GLN A 5 -12.67 7.79 -13.63
N LYS A 6 -13.45 6.72 -13.79
CA LYS A 6 -14.35 6.25 -12.73
C LYS A 6 -13.61 5.61 -11.56
N LEU A 7 -12.44 5.02 -11.81
CA LEU A 7 -11.59 4.44 -10.76
C LEU A 7 -11.03 5.52 -9.81
N PHE A 8 -10.73 6.72 -10.35
CA PHE A 8 -10.15 7.83 -9.57
C PHE A 8 -11.12 8.56 -8.64
N VAL A 9 -12.42 8.49 -8.89
CA VAL A 9 -13.43 9.19 -8.08
C VAL A 9 -13.81 8.39 -6.83
N ILE A 10 -13.60 7.08 -6.82
CA ILE A 10 -13.96 6.20 -5.70
C ILE A 10 -12.97 6.30 -4.53
N THR A 11 -11.76 6.82 -4.76
CA THR A 11 -10.69 6.81 -3.77
C THR A 11 -10.78 7.91 -2.71
N PHE A 12 -11.68 8.87 -2.80
CA PHE A 12 -11.71 10.03 -1.89
C PHE A 12 -13.03 10.26 -1.15
N ALA A 13 -14.03 9.45 -1.35
CA ALA A 13 -15.21 9.51 -0.51
C ALA A 13 -14.97 8.68 0.78
N PHE A 14 -14.17 9.20 1.72
CA PHE A 14 -14.41 8.96 3.13
C PHE A 14 -15.76 9.61 3.47
N VAL A 15 -16.82 9.06 2.94
CA VAL A 15 -18.16 9.38 3.40
C VAL A 15 -18.25 8.80 4.81
N LEU A 16 -18.19 9.70 5.79
CA LEU A 16 -18.82 9.52 7.08
C LEU A 16 -20.32 9.25 6.83
N SER A 17 -20.67 8.05 6.41
CA SER A 17 -22.00 7.52 6.65
C SER A 17 -22.03 7.18 8.15
N LEU A 18 -22.36 8.17 8.96
CA LEU A 18 -22.92 7.98 10.29
C LEU A 18 -24.30 7.35 10.13
N SER A 19 -24.38 6.14 9.57
CA SER A 19 -25.48 5.27 9.86
C SER A 19 -25.28 4.85 11.32
N LEU A 20 -26.32 5.02 12.11
CA LEU A 20 -26.46 4.54 13.49
C LEU A 20 -26.36 2.99 13.54
N MET A 21 -25.19 2.46 13.17
CA MET A 21 -24.88 1.05 13.38
C MET A 21 -24.40 0.88 14.81
N SER A 22 -25.03 0.01 15.53
CA SER A 22 -24.62 -0.35 16.90
C SER A 22 -23.15 -0.77 16.87
N PHE A 23 -22.28 0.02 17.48
CA PHE A 23 -20.87 -0.32 17.64
C PHE A 23 -20.78 -1.55 18.53
N LYS A 24 -20.68 -2.73 17.94
CA LYS A 24 -20.27 -3.91 18.67
C LYS A 24 -18.81 -3.74 19.11
N LYS A 25 -18.53 -4.13 20.34
CA LYS A 25 -17.18 -4.15 20.92
C LYS A 25 -16.22 -4.84 19.95
N SER A 26 -15.06 -4.25 19.73
CA SER A 26 -14.00 -4.78 18.86
C SER A 26 -13.78 -6.28 19.10
N SER A 27 -13.76 -7.06 18.08
CA SER A 27 -13.36 -8.46 18.14
C SER A 27 -11.90 -8.56 17.68
N SER A 28 -10.98 -8.63 18.62
CA SER A 28 -9.58 -8.97 18.31
C SER A 28 -9.47 -10.31 17.57
N SER A 29 -10.46 -11.18 17.76
CA SER A 29 -10.59 -12.44 17.02
C SER A 29 -10.70 -12.27 15.52
N ASP A 30 -11.46 -11.26 15.04
CA ASP A 30 -11.61 -11.02 13.60
C ASP A 30 -10.32 -10.45 13.00
N VAL A 31 -9.62 -9.57 13.74
CA VAL A 31 -8.30 -9.06 13.33
C VAL A 31 -7.29 -10.21 13.23
N ASN A 32 -7.26 -11.09 14.24
CA ASN A 32 -6.36 -12.25 14.23
C ASN A 32 -6.70 -13.20 13.07
N THR A 33 -7.99 -13.43 12.79
CA THR A 33 -8.41 -14.24 11.64
C THR A 33 -7.92 -13.64 10.32
N PHE A 34 -8.03 -12.31 10.15
CA PHE A 34 -7.49 -11.60 8.99
C PHE A 34 -5.98 -11.84 8.83
N ILE A 35 -5.23 -11.65 9.91
CA ILE A 35 -3.78 -11.84 9.97
C ILE A 35 -3.41 -13.29 9.61
N ASP A 36 -4.04 -14.26 10.28
CA ASP A 36 -3.74 -15.68 10.09
C ASP A 36 -4.01 -16.14 8.65
N LYS A 37 -5.11 -15.66 8.04
CA LYS A 37 -5.42 -15.96 6.64
C LYS A 37 -4.35 -15.41 5.69
N LEU A 38 -3.87 -14.19 5.90
CA LEU A 38 -2.79 -13.62 5.07
C LEU A 38 -1.46 -14.32 5.34
N ARG A 39 -1.10 -14.55 6.60
CA ARG A 39 0.16 -15.21 6.97
C ARG A 39 0.26 -16.61 6.38
N ASN A 40 -0.84 -17.35 6.34
CA ASN A 40 -0.90 -18.73 5.83
C ASN A 40 -1.30 -18.82 4.35
N ALA A 41 -1.50 -17.70 3.67
CA ALA A 41 -1.77 -17.71 2.23
C ALA A 41 -0.59 -18.32 1.47
N LYS A 42 -0.89 -19.28 0.58
CA LYS A 42 0.11 -19.88 -0.33
C LYS A 42 0.29 -19.03 -1.57
N ASN A 43 -0.79 -18.45 -2.04
CA ASN A 43 -0.83 -17.54 -3.18
C ASN A 43 -2.04 -16.62 -3.09
N LEU A 44 -2.03 -15.53 -3.84
CA LEU A 44 -3.16 -14.62 -3.99
C LEU A 44 -3.00 -13.73 -5.23
N GLU A 45 -4.12 -13.21 -5.71
CA GLU A 45 -4.18 -12.10 -6.63
C GLU A 45 -4.37 -10.81 -5.82
N TYR A 46 -3.72 -9.73 -6.27
CA TYR A 46 -3.75 -8.45 -5.55
C TYR A 46 -3.83 -7.24 -6.48
N GLU A 47 -4.37 -6.17 -5.92
CA GLU A 47 -4.19 -4.82 -6.41
C GLU A 47 -3.69 -3.95 -5.27
N VAL A 48 -2.54 -3.29 -5.46
CA VAL A 48 -1.92 -2.41 -4.48
C VAL A 48 -1.90 -1.00 -5.01
N THR A 49 -2.35 -0.03 -4.22
CA THR A 49 -2.15 1.40 -4.45
C THR A 49 -1.33 1.99 -3.32
N VAL A 50 -0.20 2.58 -3.63
CA VAL A 50 0.60 3.39 -2.71
C VAL A 50 0.48 4.85 -3.12
N TYR A 51 0.08 5.70 -2.19
CA TYR A 51 0.01 7.14 -2.39
C TYR A 51 0.79 7.85 -1.29
N ASN A 52 1.77 8.64 -1.68
CA ASN A 52 2.64 9.36 -0.76
C ASN A 52 2.52 10.87 -0.99
N LYS A 53 2.55 11.61 0.11
CA LYS A 53 2.58 13.07 0.09
C LYS A 53 3.59 13.56 1.11
N ASN A 54 4.59 14.27 0.62
CA ASN A 54 5.70 14.72 1.43
C ASN A 54 5.83 16.24 1.37
N SER A 55 6.11 16.88 2.50
CA SER A 55 6.48 18.28 2.53
C SER A 55 7.63 18.55 3.49
N ALA A 56 8.47 19.51 3.12
CA ALA A 56 9.53 20.05 3.97
C ALA A 56 9.49 21.57 3.89
N ALA A 57 9.49 22.26 5.05
CA ALA A 57 9.41 23.71 5.10
C ALA A 57 10.29 24.27 6.20
N ASN A 58 11.00 25.37 5.90
CA ASN A 58 11.66 26.22 6.86
C ASN A 58 11.41 27.71 6.50
N LYS A 59 12.07 28.64 7.16
CA LYS A 59 11.90 30.09 6.90
C LYS A 59 12.31 30.52 5.50
N TYR A 60 13.10 29.72 4.78
CA TYR A 60 13.64 30.08 3.47
C TYR A 60 13.02 29.30 2.32
N MET A 61 12.50 28.10 2.59
CA MET A 61 12.01 27.21 1.53
C MET A 61 10.80 26.38 1.96
N LYS A 62 9.98 26.02 0.99
CA LYS A 62 8.91 25.04 1.14
C LYS A 62 8.95 24.10 -0.05
N LYS A 63 9.20 22.83 0.20
CA LYS A 63 9.17 21.75 -0.81
C LYS A 63 7.94 20.88 -0.58
N PHE A 64 7.38 20.42 -1.66
CA PHE A 64 6.24 19.51 -1.69
C PHE A 64 6.44 18.46 -2.78
N SER A 65 6.13 17.22 -2.49
CA SER A 65 6.06 16.16 -3.50
C SER A 65 4.89 15.23 -3.21
N SER A 66 4.31 14.67 -4.24
CA SER A 66 3.36 13.57 -4.13
C SER A 66 3.59 12.59 -5.27
N ASP A 67 3.40 11.33 -5.00
CA ASP A 67 3.50 10.24 -5.96
C ASP A 67 2.43 9.20 -5.72
N THR A 68 2.08 8.47 -6.76
CA THR A 68 1.14 7.36 -6.72
C THR A 68 1.66 6.22 -7.55
N THR A 69 1.65 5.03 -7.00
CA THR A 69 2.00 3.80 -7.72
C THR A 69 0.85 2.81 -7.56
N ILE A 70 0.44 2.20 -8.67
CA ILE A 70 -0.56 1.14 -8.69
C ILE A 70 0.12 -0.13 -9.21
N ARG A 71 -0.13 -1.25 -8.56
CA ARG A 71 0.38 -2.57 -8.92
C ARG A 71 -0.77 -3.56 -8.92
N GLN A 72 -0.81 -4.42 -9.92
CA GLN A 72 -1.79 -5.52 -10.02
C GLN A 72 -1.04 -6.78 -10.40
N GLY A 73 -1.34 -7.88 -9.73
CA GLY A 73 -0.63 -9.11 -10.04
C GLY A 73 -1.06 -10.31 -9.23
N GLN A 74 -0.30 -11.34 -9.40
CA GLN A 74 -0.42 -12.61 -8.71
C GLN A 74 0.91 -12.96 -8.06
N ILE A 75 0.85 -13.52 -6.87
CA ILE A 75 2.02 -13.97 -6.12
C ILE A 75 1.77 -15.34 -5.51
N GLN A 76 2.76 -16.21 -5.63
CA GLN A 76 2.94 -17.42 -4.83
C GLN A 76 4.09 -17.16 -3.87
N PHE A 77 3.97 -17.60 -2.63
CA PHE A 77 4.92 -17.26 -1.59
C PHE A 77 6.00 -18.31 -1.36
N ASP A 78 5.70 -19.59 -1.64
CA ASP A 78 6.67 -20.67 -1.46
C ASP A 78 6.46 -21.76 -2.54
N PRO A 79 7.45 -21.99 -3.46
CA PRO A 79 8.54 -21.06 -3.73
C PRO A 79 8.02 -19.71 -4.20
N GLN A 80 8.79 -18.63 -3.95
CA GLN A 80 8.36 -17.30 -4.34
C GLN A 80 8.36 -17.16 -5.87
N VAL A 81 7.17 -16.93 -6.42
CA VAL A 81 6.92 -16.60 -7.83
C VAL A 81 5.91 -15.48 -7.89
N PHE A 82 6.11 -14.47 -8.71
CA PHE A 82 5.09 -13.45 -8.95
C PHE A 82 5.11 -12.93 -10.38
N SER A 83 3.95 -12.46 -10.79
CA SER A 83 3.76 -11.68 -12.02
C SER A 83 2.96 -10.44 -11.67
N GLU A 84 3.46 -9.26 -11.96
CA GLU A 84 2.75 -8.02 -11.71
C GLU A 84 2.87 -7.03 -12.85
N TYR A 85 1.85 -6.23 -12.99
CA TYR A 85 1.81 -5.04 -13.81
C TYR A 85 1.87 -3.80 -12.93
N VAL A 86 2.85 -2.93 -13.19
CA VAL A 86 3.02 -1.68 -12.45
C VAL A 86 2.64 -0.52 -13.35
N LEU A 87 1.58 0.16 -12.99
CA LEU A 87 1.22 1.46 -13.54
C LEU A 87 2.06 2.49 -12.78
N GLY A 88 3.01 3.09 -13.46
CA GLY A 88 4.10 3.87 -12.93
C GLY A 88 3.71 4.99 -11.97
N GLY A 89 4.72 5.49 -11.26
CA GLY A 89 4.57 6.63 -10.38
C GLY A 89 4.38 7.92 -11.19
N TYR A 90 3.34 8.66 -10.87
CA TYR A 90 3.21 10.04 -11.29
C TYR A 90 3.24 10.90 -10.03
N GLY A 91 3.95 12.01 -10.14
CA GLY A 91 4.17 12.85 -9.00
C GLY A 91 4.15 14.33 -9.35
N THR A 92 3.99 15.15 -8.34
CA THR A 92 4.18 16.59 -8.43
C THR A 92 5.28 17.00 -7.48
N THR A 93 6.24 17.76 -7.98
CA THR A 93 7.33 18.31 -7.17
C THR A 93 7.36 19.82 -7.31
N ASN A 94 7.50 20.52 -6.19
CA ASN A 94 7.81 21.94 -6.16
C ASN A 94 9.20 22.11 -5.56
N GLU A 95 10.20 22.41 -6.40
CA GLU A 95 11.59 22.57 -5.99
C GLU A 95 11.95 24.01 -5.60
N ASP A 96 11.20 25.00 -6.08
CA ASP A 96 11.56 26.42 -5.93
C ASP A 96 11.12 27.05 -4.61
N GLY A 97 10.54 26.28 -3.68
CA GLY A 97 10.13 26.79 -2.37
C GLY A 97 9.00 27.83 -2.40
N ARG A 98 8.55 28.26 -3.57
CA ARG A 98 7.37 29.07 -3.77
C ARG A 98 6.16 28.16 -3.93
N ILE A 99 4.98 28.63 -3.50
CA ILE A 99 3.71 27.93 -3.75
C ILE A 99 3.39 28.11 -5.24
N ALA A 100 4.16 27.45 -6.10
CA ALA A 100 3.74 27.26 -7.48
C ALA A 100 2.63 26.22 -7.46
N LYS A 101 1.55 26.44 -8.22
CA LYS A 101 0.54 25.41 -8.46
C LYS A 101 1.28 24.15 -8.92
N ALA A 102 1.15 23.07 -8.15
CA ALA A 102 1.77 21.80 -8.51
C ALA A 102 1.41 21.45 -9.94
N LYS A 103 2.41 21.44 -10.82
CA LYS A 103 2.21 20.94 -12.18
C LYS A 103 2.08 19.44 -12.08
N ARG A 104 1.02 18.89 -12.62
CA ARG A 104 0.95 17.47 -12.91
C ARG A 104 2.09 17.14 -13.87
N ILE A 105 3.00 16.26 -13.43
CA ILE A 105 4.16 15.86 -14.24
C ILE A 105 3.71 15.01 -15.43
N PHE A 106 2.54 14.37 -15.34
CA PHE A 106 2.00 13.57 -16.42
C PHE A 106 0.67 14.14 -16.91
N ALA A 107 0.64 14.55 -18.13
CA ALA A 107 -0.55 15.09 -18.79
C ALA A 107 -1.38 14.01 -19.49
N SER A 108 -0.80 12.84 -19.79
CA SER A 108 -1.44 11.77 -20.56
C SER A 108 -1.12 10.38 -20.02
N ALA A 109 -1.91 9.38 -20.42
CA ALA A 109 -1.64 7.97 -20.12
C ALA A 109 -0.34 7.47 -20.79
N ASP A 110 0.10 8.12 -21.86
CA ASP A 110 1.30 7.77 -22.60
C ASP A 110 2.59 8.11 -21.84
N ASP A 111 2.49 9.01 -20.86
CA ASP A 111 3.61 9.38 -19.97
C ASP A 111 3.71 8.46 -18.74
N LEU A 112 2.81 7.52 -18.59
CA LEU A 112 2.87 6.55 -17.49
C LEU A 112 3.92 5.49 -17.80
N ASN A 113 4.96 5.44 -16.98
CA ASN A 113 5.89 4.32 -16.97
C ASN A 113 5.19 3.06 -16.50
N SER A 114 4.63 2.30 -17.43
CA SER A 114 4.04 1.01 -17.14
C SER A 114 5.04 -0.10 -17.44
N TYR A 115 5.14 -1.08 -16.56
CA TYR A 115 5.98 -2.24 -16.78
C TYR A 115 5.39 -3.48 -16.11
N ALA A 116 5.65 -4.64 -16.70
CA ALA A 116 5.36 -5.92 -16.08
C ALA A 116 6.64 -6.47 -15.44
N ARG A 117 6.50 -7.04 -14.26
CA ARG A 117 7.57 -7.76 -13.58
C ARG A 117 7.14 -9.19 -13.33
N ILE A 118 8.04 -10.11 -13.58
CA ILE A 118 7.86 -11.51 -13.31
C ILE A 118 9.09 -12.03 -12.61
N TYR A 119 8.88 -12.77 -11.56
CA TYR A 119 9.93 -13.49 -10.85
C TYR A 119 9.60 -14.97 -10.83
N SER A 120 10.60 -15.79 -11.18
CA SER A 120 10.53 -17.24 -11.06
C SER A 120 11.82 -17.74 -10.40
N PRO A 121 11.77 -18.71 -9.49
CA PRO A 121 12.95 -19.29 -8.87
C PRO A 121 13.83 -20.07 -9.86
N GLU A 122 13.28 -20.44 -11.02
CA GLU A 122 14.03 -21.10 -12.08
C GLU A 122 13.99 -20.28 -13.37
N PRO A 123 15.14 -19.86 -13.83
CA PRO A 123 16.52 -20.13 -13.40
C PRO A 123 17.03 -19.19 -12.29
N ASN A 124 16.28 -18.83 -11.30
CA ASN A 124 16.65 -17.92 -10.21
C ASN A 124 16.90 -16.47 -10.66
N LYS A 125 16.17 -16.01 -11.66
CA LYS A 125 16.32 -14.67 -12.22
C LYS A 125 14.99 -13.97 -12.25
N GLY A 126 15.02 -12.67 -11.91
CA GLY A 126 13.92 -11.78 -12.10
C GLY A 126 13.90 -11.20 -13.52
N TYR A 127 12.71 -10.89 -14.00
CA TYR A 127 12.52 -10.28 -15.31
C TYR A 127 11.79 -8.95 -15.14
N LYS A 128 12.25 -7.94 -15.82
CA LYS A 128 11.54 -6.67 -15.95
C LYS A 128 11.18 -6.44 -17.40
N GLY A 129 9.90 -6.32 -17.69
CA GLY A 129 9.43 -6.00 -19.02
C GLY A 129 8.89 -4.58 -19.08
N PHE A 130 9.20 -3.87 -20.14
CA PHE A 130 8.62 -2.58 -20.44
C PHE A 130 7.53 -2.75 -21.49
N THR A 131 6.33 -2.27 -21.21
CA THR A 131 5.22 -2.24 -22.16
C THR A 131 5.04 -0.84 -22.79
N SER A 132 6.06 0.00 -22.76
CA SER A 132 6.05 1.27 -23.47
C SER A 132 5.99 1.00 -24.97
N PRO A 133 5.19 1.74 -25.75
CA PRO A 133 5.19 1.62 -27.21
C PRO A 133 6.57 1.85 -27.86
N LYS A 134 7.49 2.47 -27.15
CA LYS A 134 8.85 2.79 -27.62
C LYS A 134 9.89 1.73 -27.27
N GLU A 135 9.61 0.86 -26.30
CA GLU A 135 10.58 -0.14 -25.82
C GLU A 135 9.88 -1.47 -25.52
N ASN A 136 9.57 -2.21 -26.60
CA ASN A 136 9.06 -3.57 -26.44
C ASN A 136 10.22 -4.53 -26.16
N GLY A 137 10.30 -5.05 -24.94
CA GLY A 137 11.28 -6.08 -24.61
C GLY A 137 11.33 -6.41 -23.13
N TRP A 138 11.78 -7.64 -22.86
CA TRP A 138 12.05 -8.11 -21.51
C TRP A 138 13.52 -7.86 -21.20
N VAL A 139 13.80 -7.27 -20.04
CA VAL A 139 15.15 -7.03 -19.56
C VAL A 139 15.40 -7.95 -18.37
N TRP A 140 16.48 -8.69 -18.41
CA TRP A 140 16.94 -9.47 -17.27
C TRP A 140 17.41 -8.56 -16.13
N ILE A 141 16.95 -8.87 -14.93
CA ILE A 141 17.40 -8.23 -13.70
C ILE A 141 17.95 -9.34 -12.81
N ASP A 142 19.03 -9.08 -12.10
CA ASP A 142 19.54 -10.01 -11.10
C ASP A 142 18.45 -10.25 -10.05
N LYS A 143 18.34 -11.49 -9.57
CA LYS A 143 17.32 -11.88 -8.58
C LYS A 143 17.40 -11.02 -7.32
N ASP A 144 18.60 -10.58 -6.93
CA ASP A 144 18.84 -9.78 -5.74
C ASP A 144 18.30 -8.34 -5.89
N ASP A 145 18.09 -7.89 -7.14
CA ASP A 145 17.49 -6.59 -7.46
C ASP A 145 15.96 -6.64 -7.58
N VAL A 146 15.37 -7.82 -7.52
CA VAL A 146 13.92 -8.02 -7.66
C VAL A 146 13.29 -8.26 -6.29
N ALA A 147 12.89 -7.18 -5.64
CA ALA A 147 12.11 -7.29 -4.43
C ALA A 147 10.70 -7.80 -4.73
N ALA A 148 10.22 -8.72 -3.88
CA ALA A 148 8.83 -9.14 -3.92
C ALA A 148 7.89 -7.96 -3.70
N PRO A 149 6.70 -7.94 -4.34
CA PRO A 149 5.71 -6.92 -4.06
C PRO A 149 5.24 -7.00 -2.60
N GLU A 150 5.19 -5.84 -1.93
CA GLU A 150 4.52 -5.76 -0.63
C GLU A 150 3.01 -5.79 -0.86
N VAL A 151 2.38 -6.80 -0.30
CA VAL A 151 0.93 -7.04 -0.42
C VAL A 151 0.23 -7.02 0.95
N GLY A 152 0.80 -6.31 1.91
CA GLY A 152 0.26 -6.23 3.27
C GLY A 152 0.50 -7.48 4.12
N ARG A 153 1.48 -8.33 3.73
CA ARG A 153 1.78 -9.61 4.37
C ARG A 153 3.11 -9.61 5.14
N SER A 154 3.94 -8.57 5.01
CA SER A 154 5.17 -8.50 5.77
C SER A 154 4.88 -8.57 7.28
N GLU A 155 5.77 -9.23 8.02
CA GLU A 155 5.63 -9.36 9.47
C GLU A 155 5.56 -8.02 10.19
N ASP A 156 6.19 -6.98 9.66
CA ASP A 156 6.11 -5.64 10.25
C ASP A 156 4.70 -5.03 10.12
N ILE A 157 4.00 -5.28 9.01
CA ILE A 157 2.61 -4.87 8.81
C ILE A 157 1.68 -5.73 9.69
N LEU A 158 1.83 -7.05 9.69
CA LEU A 158 0.98 -7.94 10.46
C LEU A 158 1.11 -7.67 11.97
N LYS A 159 2.32 -7.45 12.49
CA LYS A 159 2.55 -7.03 13.88
C LYS A 159 1.94 -5.67 14.20
N LEU A 160 1.82 -4.77 13.21
CA LEU A 160 1.13 -3.49 13.39
C LEU A 160 -0.37 -3.74 13.65
N TYR A 161 -1.01 -4.66 12.91
CA TYR A 161 -2.40 -5.04 13.14
C TYR A 161 -2.59 -5.72 14.50
N GLU A 162 -1.73 -6.68 14.84
CA GLU A 162 -1.75 -7.40 16.14
C GLU A 162 -1.68 -6.43 17.33
N LYS A 163 -0.78 -5.47 17.26
CA LYS A 163 -0.56 -4.48 18.33
C LYS A 163 -1.81 -3.69 18.68
N TYR A 164 -2.63 -3.39 17.68
CA TYR A 164 -3.85 -2.59 17.89
C TYR A 164 -5.13 -3.42 17.83
N ALA A 165 -5.06 -4.75 17.77
CA ALA A 165 -6.20 -5.64 17.58
C ALA A 165 -7.38 -5.37 18.54
N ASN A 166 -7.09 -5.08 19.81
CA ASN A 166 -8.09 -4.77 20.85
C ASN A 166 -8.70 -3.36 20.73
N LYS A 167 -8.19 -2.52 19.80
CA LYS A 167 -8.63 -1.13 19.64
C LYS A 167 -9.45 -0.92 18.36
N PHE A 168 -9.59 -1.96 17.55
CA PHE A 168 -10.43 -1.86 16.36
C PHE A 168 -11.90 -1.76 16.74
N LYS A 169 -12.61 -0.91 16.02
CA LYS A 169 -14.07 -0.85 16.04
C LYS A 169 -14.60 -1.75 14.92
N LYS A 170 -15.53 -2.62 15.26
CA LYS A 170 -16.16 -3.52 14.30
C LYS A 170 -17.52 -2.98 13.87
N THR A 171 -17.75 -2.95 12.56
CA THR A 171 -19.08 -2.83 11.95
C THR A 171 -19.23 -3.95 10.94
N GLU A 172 -20.46 -4.30 10.56
CA GLU A 172 -20.71 -5.36 9.60
C GLU A 172 -22.01 -5.13 8.83
N ASP A 173 -22.06 -5.60 7.60
CA ASP A 173 -23.27 -5.76 6.80
C ASP A 173 -23.50 -7.26 6.48
N ASP A 174 -24.37 -7.57 5.53
CA ASP A 174 -24.71 -8.95 5.17
C ASP A 174 -23.50 -9.73 4.61
N ASN A 175 -22.58 -9.04 3.92
CA ASN A 175 -21.48 -9.64 3.17
C ASN A 175 -20.12 -9.45 3.81
N TYR A 176 -19.91 -8.36 4.55
CA TYR A 176 -18.59 -7.93 5.02
C TYR A 176 -18.55 -7.61 6.50
N ILE A 177 -17.37 -7.77 7.07
CA ILE A 177 -16.97 -7.24 8.37
C ILE A 177 -15.93 -6.14 8.09
N TYR A 178 -16.13 -4.99 8.70
CA TYR A 178 -15.24 -3.84 8.64
C TYR A 178 -14.62 -3.63 10.02
N LEU A 179 -13.30 -3.48 10.04
CA LEU A 179 -12.52 -3.30 11.25
C LEU A 179 -11.73 -2.00 11.10
N ASP A 180 -12.02 -1.01 11.94
CA ASP A 180 -11.46 0.32 11.86
C ASP A 180 -10.66 0.69 13.11
N TYR A 181 -9.43 1.14 12.92
CA TYR A 181 -8.59 1.72 13.95
C TYR A 181 -8.13 3.12 13.56
N SER A 182 -8.15 4.06 14.51
CA SER A 182 -7.56 5.39 14.34
C SER A 182 -7.02 5.88 15.67
N GLY A 183 -5.75 6.33 15.70
CA GLY A 183 -5.13 6.83 16.92
C GLY A 183 -3.83 7.60 16.72
N ASP A 184 -3.41 8.29 17.78
CA ASP A 184 -2.05 8.80 17.90
C ASP A 184 -1.14 7.65 18.34
N VAL A 185 -0.08 7.42 17.58
CA VAL A 185 0.87 6.31 17.76
C VAL A 185 2.31 6.80 17.88
N SER A 186 2.50 8.05 18.27
CA SER A 186 3.83 8.67 18.37
C SER A 186 4.77 7.91 19.32
N LYS A 187 4.22 7.20 20.31
CA LYS A 187 4.99 6.34 21.23
C LYS A 187 5.49 5.06 20.57
N ASP A 188 4.85 4.63 19.49
CA ASP A 188 5.14 3.39 18.77
C ASP A 188 5.96 3.65 17.49
N PHE A 189 6.72 4.74 17.49
CA PHE A 189 7.47 5.26 16.35
C PHE A 189 8.26 4.18 15.59
N GLU A 190 8.99 3.33 16.29
CA GLU A 190 9.87 2.34 15.64
C GLU A 190 9.08 1.28 14.88
N GLN A 191 8.01 0.75 15.50
CA GLN A 191 7.20 -0.28 14.86
C GLN A 191 6.40 0.27 13.68
N VAL A 192 5.82 1.47 13.83
CA VAL A 192 5.09 2.13 12.73
C VAL A 192 6.04 2.47 11.59
N GLY A 193 7.26 2.92 11.91
CA GLY A 193 8.29 3.21 10.91
C GLY A 193 8.75 1.98 10.15
N LYS A 194 8.93 0.82 10.81
CA LYS A 194 9.26 -0.45 10.14
C LYS A 194 8.16 -0.87 9.16
N ALA A 195 6.91 -0.88 9.60
CA ALA A 195 5.79 -1.22 8.71
C ALA A 195 5.67 -0.24 7.53
N GLN A 196 5.86 1.06 7.78
CA GLN A 196 5.83 2.07 6.72
C GLN A 196 6.93 1.87 5.67
N GLN A 197 8.15 1.52 6.09
CA GLN A 197 9.28 1.32 5.18
C GLN A 197 9.10 0.15 4.20
N THR A 198 8.19 -0.78 4.47
CA THR A 198 7.92 -1.90 3.56
C THR A 198 7.21 -1.45 2.27
N PHE A 199 6.50 -0.33 2.30
CA PHE A 199 5.72 0.15 1.14
C PHE A 199 6.03 1.58 0.71
N ALA A 200 6.72 2.39 1.54
CA ALA A 200 7.03 3.78 1.19
C ALA A 200 8.26 4.30 1.94
N GLU A 201 8.78 5.43 1.46
CA GLU A 201 9.86 6.16 2.11
C GLU A 201 9.29 7.37 2.86
N ASN A 202 9.60 7.49 4.15
CA ASN A 202 9.12 8.58 4.98
C ASN A 202 10.25 9.35 5.65
N LYS A 203 10.39 10.63 5.30
CA LYS A 203 11.47 11.49 5.80
C LYS A 203 11.36 11.77 7.29
N VAL A 204 10.15 11.79 7.86
CA VAL A 204 9.95 11.97 9.31
C VAL A 204 10.54 10.80 10.08
N PHE A 205 10.31 9.57 9.63
CA PHE A 205 10.91 8.39 10.26
C PHE A 205 12.42 8.36 10.08
N LYS A 206 12.93 8.77 8.91
CA LYS A 206 14.37 8.89 8.66
C LYS A 206 15.07 9.94 9.52
N SER A 207 14.37 11.00 9.92
CA SER A 207 14.97 12.05 10.78
C SER A 207 15.24 11.56 12.20
N GLY A 208 14.63 10.45 12.61
CA GLY A 208 14.82 9.83 13.91
C GLY A 208 13.83 10.31 14.98
N LYS A 209 13.61 9.46 15.98
CA LYS A 209 12.58 9.61 17.01
C LYS A 209 12.59 10.97 17.73
N ARG A 210 13.77 11.51 18.03
CA ARG A 210 13.94 12.79 18.74
C ARG A 210 13.31 13.99 18.03
N TYR A 211 13.17 13.91 16.69
CA TYR A 211 12.60 14.97 15.87
C TYR A 211 11.12 14.79 15.55
N VAL A 212 10.55 13.65 15.92
CA VAL A 212 9.14 13.35 15.66
C VAL A 212 8.26 14.14 16.61
N LYS A 213 7.29 14.86 16.07
CA LYS A 213 6.30 15.64 16.83
C LYS A 213 4.98 14.90 16.97
N SER A 214 4.55 14.19 15.94
CA SER A 214 3.34 13.38 15.98
C SER A 214 3.31 12.32 14.89
N VAL A 215 2.70 11.17 15.21
CA VAL A 215 2.38 10.12 14.25
C VAL A 215 0.94 9.69 14.46
N LYS A 216 0.11 9.83 13.43
CA LYS A 216 -1.27 9.36 13.43
C LYS A 216 -1.39 8.18 12.49
N LEU A 217 -2.03 7.12 12.96
CA LEU A 217 -2.26 5.88 12.23
C LEU A 217 -3.76 5.65 12.06
N ARG A 218 -4.15 5.26 10.85
CA ARG A 218 -5.47 4.69 10.58
C ARG A 218 -5.28 3.36 9.87
N ILE A 219 -6.04 2.37 10.27
CA ILE A 219 -6.09 1.05 9.64
C ILE A 219 -7.57 0.72 9.40
N HIS A 220 -7.84 0.24 8.20
CA HIS A 220 -9.15 -0.29 7.81
C HIS A 220 -8.93 -1.67 7.19
N LEU A 221 -9.57 -2.70 7.76
CA LEU A 221 -9.52 -4.06 7.26
C LEU A 221 -10.92 -4.50 6.87
N VAL A 222 -11.05 -5.17 5.75
CA VAL A 222 -12.32 -5.71 5.26
C VAL A 222 -12.19 -7.23 5.12
N ILE A 223 -13.15 -7.94 5.72
CA ILE A 223 -13.26 -9.39 5.65
C ILE A 223 -14.58 -9.74 4.96
N ALA A 224 -14.52 -10.48 3.87
CA ALA A 224 -15.71 -11.10 3.30
C ALA A 224 -16.18 -12.24 4.22
N LYS A 225 -17.43 -12.18 4.70
CA LYS A 225 -18.01 -13.23 5.56
C LYS A 225 -18.03 -14.58 4.86
N LYS A 226 -18.22 -14.55 3.54
CA LYS A 226 -18.18 -15.72 2.68
C LYS A 226 -17.68 -15.33 1.29
N ASP A 227 -16.71 -16.04 0.80
CA ASP A 227 -16.26 -15.92 -0.59
C ASP A 227 -17.36 -16.47 -1.53
N LYS A 228 -17.76 -15.68 -2.53
CA LYS A 228 -18.86 -16.04 -3.43
C LYS A 228 -18.54 -17.24 -4.34
N SER A 229 -17.26 -17.43 -4.67
CA SER A 229 -16.82 -18.48 -5.60
C SER A 229 -16.59 -19.83 -4.92
N THR A 230 -16.05 -19.83 -3.70
CA THR A 230 -15.69 -21.06 -2.98
C THR A 230 -16.58 -21.38 -1.79
N GLY A 231 -17.31 -20.40 -1.30
CA GLY A 231 -18.02 -20.53 -0.02
C GLY A 231 -17.12 -20.48 1.20
N GLU A 232 -15.80 -20.24 1.05
CA GLU A 232 -14.88 -20.06 2.16
C GLU A 232 -15.31 -18.89 3.06
N LYS A 233 -15.21 -19.07 4.38
CA LYS A 233 -15.61 -18.06 5.34
C LYS A 233 -14.45 -17.19 5.79
N MET A 234 -14.74 -15.94 6.15
CA MET A 234 -13.82 -14.99 6.78
C MET A 234 -12.57 -14.76 5.93
N VAL A 235 -12.76 -14.39 4.67
CA VAL A 235 -11.67 -14.19 3.69
C VAL A 235 -11.25 -12.71 3.68
N PRO A 236 -9.95 -12.37 3.85
CA PRO A 236 -9.45 -11.02 3.65
C PRO A 236 -9.85 -10.47 2.28
N SER A 237 -10.40 -9.27 2.24
CA SER A 237 -10.81 -8.61 1.00
C SER A 237 -10.03 -7.33 0.75
N GLU A 238 -9.74 -6.56 1.79
CA GLU A 238 -9.01 -5.30 1.66
C GLU A 238 -8.27 -4.96 2.95
N ALA A 239 -7.11 -4.32 2.82
CA ALA A 239 -6.43 -3.62 3.90
C ALA A 239 -6.06 -2.20 3.46
N ARG A 240 -6.27 -1.21 4.33
CA ARG A 240 -5.82 0.17 4.13
C ARG A 240 -5.04 0.62 5.35
N ILE A 241 -3.87 1.20 5.11
CA ILE A 241 -3.04 1.83 6.13
C ILE A 241 -2.83 3.28 5.71
N GLN A 242 -3.12 4.22 6.60
CA GLN A 242 -2.76 5.62 6.44
C GLN A 242 -1.90 6.06 7.60
N ILE A 243 -0.72 6.60 7.30
CA ILE A 243 0.21 7.13 8.28
C ILE A 243 0.44 8.60 7.99
N LYS A 244 0.11 9.46 8.95
CA LYS A 244 0.42 10.89 8.91
C LYS A 244 1.45 11.20 9.97
N ALA A 245 2.64 11.60 9.56
CA ALA A 245 3.74 11.91 10.45
C ALA A 245 4.17 13.36 10.30
N LYS A 246 4.50 14.00 11.42
CA LYS A 246 5.11 15.36 11.45
C LYS A 246 6.38 15.32 12.28
N GLY A 247 7.37 16.03 11.82
CA GLY A 247 8.67 16.10 12.49
C GLY A 247 9.49 17.31 12.05
N GLU A 248 10.77 17.25 12.38
CA GLU A 248 11.77 18.25 12.01
C GLU A 248 13.01 17.58 11.44
N THR A 249 13.79 18.30 10.63
CA THR A 249 15.11 17.83 10.22
C THR A 249 16.17 18.14 11.26
N ASP A 250 17.25 17.37 11.24
CA ASP A 250 18.44 17.65 12.02
C ASP A 250 19.11 18.94 11.49
N GLY A 251 19.56 19.80 12.40
CA GLY A 251 20.39 20.97 12.12
C GLY A 251 19.74 22.16 11.41
N ALA A 252 18.86 21.95 10.46
CA ALA A 252 18.27 23.02 9.65
C ALA A 252 16.88 23.48 10.14
N GLY A 253 16.29 22.80 11.14
CA GLY A 253 14.99 23.13 11.69
C GLY A 253 13.83 23.09 10.67
N ALA A 254 13.99 22.36 9.55
CA ALA A 254 12.91 22.26 8.57
C ALA A 254 11.80 21.34 9.11
N LYS A 255 10.59 21.86 9.11
CA LYS A 255 9.40 21.08 9.49
C LYS A 255 9.08 20.09 8.37
N LEU A 256 8.95 18.83 8.74
CA LEU A 256 8.58 17.74 7.83
C LEU A 256 7.13 17.34 8.09
N ALA A 257 6.40 17.05 7.04
CA ALA A 257 5.12 16.36 7.13
C ALA A 257 5.01 15.34 6.00
N ASN A 258 4.61 14.13 6.37
CA ASN A 258 4.39 13.03 5.45
C ASN A 258 2.98 12.47 5.64
N GLU A 259 2.38 12.06 4.54
CA GLU A 259 1.17 11.25 4.52
C GLU A 259 1.38 10.11 3.55
N ASP A 260 1.39 8.89 4.08
CA ASP A 260 1.58 7.68 3.32
C ASP A 260 0.30 6.84 3.41
N ASN A 261 -0.20 6.41 2.26
CA ASN A 261 -1.39 5.57 2.15
C ASN A 261 -1.00 4.31 1.40
N PHE A 262 -1.35 3.17 1.96
CA PHE A 262 -1.16 1.85 1.39
C PHE A 262 -2.50 1.15 1.38
N ILE A 263 -2.98 0.76 0.21
CA ILE A 263 -4.26 0.11 0.00
C ILE A 263 -3.99 -1.19 -0.76
N VAL A 264 -4.49 -2.29 -0.24
CA VAL A 264 -4.39 -3.60 -0.89
C VAL A 264 -5.77 -4.22 -0.98
N SER A 265 -6.16 -4.63 -2.17
CA SER A 265 -7.32 -5.50 -2.39
C SER A 265 -6.83 -6.91 -2.69
N TYR A 266 -7.46 -7.89 -2.08
CA TYR A 266 -7.11 -9.30 -2.22
C TYR A 266 -8.17 -10.05 -2.99
N ARG A 267 -7.72 -10.95 -3.88
CA ARG A 267 -8.58 -11.87 -4.62
C ARG A 267 -7.91 -13.25 -4.67
N ASP A 268 -8.69 -14.25 -4.94
CA ASP A 268 -8.23 -15.62 -5.24
C ASP A 268 -7.16 -16.17 -4.29
N ILE A 269 -7.31 -15.87 -2.97
CA ILE A 269 -6.42 -16.39 -1.94
C ILE A 269 -6.44 -17.92 -1.98
N ASN A 270 -5.27 -18.53 -2.15
CA ASN A 270 -5.05 -19.98 -2.27
C ASN A 270 -5.72 -20.65 -3.49
N LYS A 271 -6.04 -19.88 -4.55
CA LYS A 271 -6.75 -20.41 -5.73
C LYS A 271 -5.93 -20.36 -7.01
N ILE A 272 -4.74 -19.77 -6.98
CA ILE A 272 -3.88 -19.67 -8.16
C ILE A 272 -3.18 -21.01 -8.36
N ASN A 273 -3.44 -21.65 -9.48
CA ASN A 273 -2.86 -22.96 -9.79
C ASN A 273 -1.42 -22.85 -10.32
N SER A 274 -1.15 -21.84 -11.14
CA SER A 274 0.18 -21.54 -11.68
C SER A 274 0.32 -20.08 -12.04
N ILE A 275 1.52 -19.55 -11.91
CA ILE A 275 1.88 -18.24 -12.44
C ILE A 275 2.76 -18.52 -13.65
N GLU A 276 2.22 -18.26 -14.84
CA GLU A 276 2.88 -18.59 -16.10
C GLU A 276 3.98 -17.58 -16.44
N LYS A 277 5.06 -18.08 -17.03
CA LYS A 277 6.06 -17.21 -17.64
C LYS A 277 5.50 -16.65 -18.95
N PRO A 278 5.80 -15.38 -19.29
CA PRO A 278 5.47 -14.84 -20.60
C PRO A 278 6.15 -15.65 -21.71
N ALA A 279 5.47 -15.76 -22.84
CA ALA A 279 6.07 -16.37 -24.02
C ALA A 279 7.32 -15.59 -24.47
N GLY A 280 8.40 -16.30 -24.75
CA GLY A 280 9.64 -15.71 -25.24
C GLY A 280 10.69 -15.33 -24.17
N ILE A 281 10.46 -15.77 -22.93
CA ILE A 281 11.46 -15.63 -21.85
C ILE A 281 11.99 -17.01 -21.45
#